data_bd27849e46d42cf5e6630a4e57bd3dbe
#
_entry.id   bd27849e46d42cf5e6630a4e57bd3dbe
#
_cell.length_a   1.000
_cell.length_b   1.000
_cell.length_c   1.000
_cell.angle_alpha   90.00
_cell.angle_beta   90.00
_cell.angle_gamma   90.00
#
_symmetry.space_group_name_H-M   'P 1'
#
loop_
_entity.id
_entity.type
_entity.pdbx_description
1 polymer ?
#
loop_
_entity_poly.entity_id
_entity_poly.type
_entity_poly.pdbx_seq_one_letter_code
_entity_poly.pdbx_strand_id
1 'polypeptide(L)'
;MRELEARYADELVVVGVHSGKFRTERVTAGIAKAAQRLRVGHPVVNDRQFRVWRAYGVGAWPTAVLLDPAGGIVGAVPGEFLAEQVAPVLDGLIAEFDRDDAPGGVRLRRGPWPLRLPPEPSGPLAYPGRVLALPGGRLFVADSGHDRILELQVEGDGSGDKECRARIVRVVGGCARGNVDGAGDAAAFDHPQGMAFARGRLTQSGLVALPETATLLVADAENHTVRAVALPSGEVTTIAGTGSQARSRGEAGVGTGAALSSPWDVELLPPAPGGSSPAVAVAMAGAHQLWRIDLTTRAAGPWVGTGREDLADGPPFRCTLAQPMGLQLVGRRLYFADSESSAIRFADLDGRDGPEVETIVGKGLFDFGDEDGQGGHARLQHPYDLAAGSGPGGAPLLYVADTYNNRIKVIDPATKRSAAFVGNRGSGHEDGDAGTARFDEPQGVAVAEGRLYIADTNNHALRVVDLDARTPHVRTVEIMA
;
A
#
# COMPACT_ATOMS: atom_id res chain seq x y z
N MET A 1 -0.77 -17.68 3.66
CA MET A 1 -0.47 -18.26 4.97
C MET A 1 -1.73 -18.37 5.84
N ARG A 2 -2.50 -17.30 6.09
CA ARG A 2 -3.74 -17.32 6.92
C ARG A 2 -4.73 -18.43 6.57
N GLU A 3 -4.89 -18.72 5.29
CA GLU A 3 -5.76 -19.82 4.83
C GLU A 3 -5.27 -21.19 5.32
N LEU A 4 -3.94 -21.45 5.27
CA LEU A 4 -3.36 -22.67 5.79
C LEU A 4 -3.50 -22.76 7.31
N GLU A 5 -3.26 -21.66 8.04
CA GLU A 5 -3.45 -21.59 9.50
C GLU A 5 -4.89 -21.87 9.91
N ALA A 6 -5.87 -21.35 9.14
CA ALA A 6 -7.28 -21.62 9.40
C ALA A 6 -7.69 -23.06 9.06
N ARG A 7 -7.17 -23.61 7.95
CA ARG A 7 -7.49 -24.96 7.49
C ARG A 7 -6.87 -26.06 8.36
N TYR A 8 -5.66 -25.82 8.88
CA TYR A 8 -4.88 -26.77 9.67
C TYR A 8 -4.62 -26.25 11.08
N ALA A 9 -5.64 -25.67 11.71
CA ALA A 9 -5.51 -24.97 12.99
C ALA A 9 -4.99 -25.86 14.14
N ASP A 10 -5.26 -27.16 14.08
CA ASP A 10 -4.84 -28.13 15.09
C ASP A 10 -3.52 -28.84 14.75
N GLU A 11 -3.08 -28.83 13.51
CA GLU A 11 -1.93 -29.59 13.02
C GLU A 11 -0.73 -28.72 12.64
N LEU A 12 -0.97 -27.50 12.13
CA LEU A 12 0.08 -26.62 11.60
C LEU A 12 0.49 -25.55 12.62
N VAL A 13 1.78 -25.46 12.85
CA VAL A 13 2.38 -24.32 13.59
C VAL A 13 3.18 -23.48 12.62
N VAL A 14 2.82 -22.21 12.49
CA VAL A 14 3.57 -21.23 11.72
C VAL A 14 4.47 -20.43 12.65
N VAL A 15 5.72 -20.21 12.24
CA VAL A 15 6.65 -19.29 12.90
C VAL A 15 7.22 -18.35 11.85
N GLY A 16 6.90 -17.06 11.96
CA GLY A 16 7.49 -16.02 11.14
C GLY A 16 8.95 -15.79 11.54
N VAL A 17 9.86 -15.78 10.55
CA VAL A 17 11.26 -15.42 10.78
C VAL A 17 11.55 -14.15 10.00
N HIS A 18 11.64 -13.04 10.70
CA HIS A 18 11.83 -11.73 10.08
C HIS A 18 13.32 -11.40 9.95
N SER A 19 13.88 -11.67 8.77
CA SER A 19 15.25 -11.31 8.37
C SER A 19 15.20 -10.04 7.52
N GLY A 20 15.04 -8.87 8.16
CA GLY A 20 14.74 -7.60 7.49
C GLY A 20 15.81 -7.15 6.50
N LYS A 21 15.38 -6.75 5.29
CA LYS A 21 16.21 -6.11 4.26
C LYS A 21 16.65 -4.72 4.72
N PHE A 22 15.71 -3.91 5.17
CA PHE A 22 15.94 -2.53 5.60
C PHE A 22 16.37 -2.43 7.06
N ARG A 23 17.03 -1.32 7.43
CA ARG A 23 17.55 -1.13 8.80
C ARG A 23 16.44 -1.04 9.84
N THR A 24 15.36 -0.35 9.52
CA THR A 24 14.18 -0.16 10.37
C THR A 24 13.47 -1.47 10.67
N GLU A 25 13.39 -2.37 9.70
CA GLU A 25 12.81 -3.71 9.85
C GLU A 25 13.57 -4.62 10.82
N ARG A 26 14.78 -4.25 11.24
CA ARG A 26 15.58 -5.01 12.22
C ARG A 26 15.31 -4.61 13.67
N VAL A 27 14.43 -3.63 13.86
CA VAL A 27 14.04 -3.13 15.19
C VAL A 27 12.82 -3.90 15.69
N THR A 28 12.94 -4.60 16.84
CA THR A 28 11.87 -5.46 17.37
C THR A 28 10.55 -4.72 17.58
N ALA A 29 10.59 -3.46 18.04
CA ALA A 29 9.37 -2.65 18.19
C ALA A 29 8.67 -2.38 16.85
N GLY A 30 9.43 -2.11 15.78
CA GLY A 30 8.89 -1.94 14.42
C GLY A 30 8.25 -3.24 13.90
N ILE A 31 8.93 -4.39 14.09
CA ILE A 31 8.39 -5.70 13.71
C ILE A 31 7.06 -5.98 14.45
N ALA A 32 6.98 -5.66 15.75
CA ALA A 32 5.77 -5.85 16.54
C ALA A 32 4.59 -4.99 16.00
N LYS A 33 4.85 -3.72 15.64
CA LYS A 33 3.85 -2.84 15.01
C LYS A 33 3.42 -3.35 13.63
N ALA A 34 4.37 -3.78 12.80
CA ALA A 34 4.07 -4.37 11.50
C ALA A 34 3.24 -5.65 11.65
N ALA A 35 3.60 -6.54 12.57
CA ALA A 35 2.83 -7.75 12.86
C ALA A 35 1.41 -7.42 13.33
N GLN A 36 1.24 -6.37 14.14
CA GLN A 36 -0.07 -5.88 14.56
C GLN A 36 -0.87 -5.33 13.37
N ARG A 37 -0.29 -4.42 12.60
CA ARG A 37 -0.92 -3.82 11.41
C ARG A 37 -1.35 -4.89 10.41
N LEU A 38 -0.48 -5.88 10.16
CA LEU A 38 -0.74 -7.00 9.24
C LEU A 38 -1.53 -8.14 9.90
N ARG A 39 -1.95 -7.97 11.15
CA ARG A 39 -2.75 -8.98 11.92
C ARG A 39 -2.09 -10.37 11.87
N VAL A 40 -0.78 -10.44 12.08
CA VAL A 40 -0.03 -11.69 12.18
C VAL A 40 -0.28 -12.31 13.53
N GLY A 41 -0.93 -13.49 13.55
CA GLY A 41 -1.32 -14.18 14.79
C GLY A 41 -0.28 -15.16 15.32
N HIS A 42 0.63 -15.62 14.48
CA HIS A 42 1.68 -16.55 14.85
C HIS A 42 2.92 -15.84 15.44
N PRO A 43 3.79 -16.56 16.20
CA PRO A 43 5.04 -16.01 16.71
C PRO A 43 5.94 -15.51 15.59
N VAL A 44 6.60 -14.36 15.83
CA VAL A 44 7.60 -13.80 14.91
C VAL A 44 8.94 -13.67 15.59
N VAL A 45 9.98 -14.24 15.00
CA VAL A 45 11.37 -14.15 15.45
C VAL A 45 12.08 -13.02 14.70
N ASN A 46 12.72 -12.11 15.43
CA ASN A 46 13.59 -11.10 14.85
C ASN A 46 14.97 -11.70 14.54
N ASP A 47 15.19 -12.12 13.31
CA ASP A 47 16.47 -12.65 12.82
C ASP A 47 17.40 -11.56 12.27
N ARG A 48 17.52 -10.43 12.98
CA ARG A 48 18.31 -9.26 12.56
C ARG A 48 19.77 -9.57 12.16
N GLN A 49 20.32 -10.71 12.56
CA GLN A 49 21.67 -11.17 12.26
C GLN A 49 21.70 -12.24 11.17
N PHE A 50 20.56 -12.58 10.58
CA PHE A 50 20.45 -13.60 9.54
C PHE A 50 20.98 -14.98 9.98
N ARG A 51 20.82 -15.36 11.25
CA ARG A 51 21.26 -16.66 11.78
C ARG A 51 20.37 -17.79 11.32
N VAL A 52 19.05 -17.62 11.47
CA VAL A 52 18.05 -18.59 11.03
C VAL A 52 18.07 -18.67 9.51
N TRP A 53 18.10 -17.51 8.83
CA TRP A 53 18.26 -17.40 7.38
C TRP A 53 19.39 -18.28 6.86
N ARG A 54 20.60 -18.15 7.43
CA ARG A 54 21.77 -18.96 7.01
C ARG A 54 21.65 -20.43 7.41
N ALA A 55 21.10 -20.74 8.56
CA ALA A 55 20.94 -22.11 9.03
C ALA A 55 20.03 -22.94 8.10
N TYR A 56 19.00 -22.31 7.53
CA TYR A 56 18.08 -22.95 6.60
C TYR A 56 18.45 -22.75 5.11
N GLY A 57 19.58 -22.12 4.82
CA GLY A 57 20.04 -21.91 3.44
C GLY A 57 19.12 -21.01 2.61
N VAL A 58 18.39 -20.07 3.25
CA VAL A 58 17.46 -19.16 2.57
C VAL A 58 18.24 -18.19 1.68
N GLY A 59 17.80 -17.97 0.46
CA GLY A 59 18.44 -17.10 -0.52
C GLY A 59 17.56 -16.00 -1.10
N ALA A 60 16.26 -15.99 -0.74
CA ALA A 60 15.29 -15.01 -1.26
C ALA A 60 14.20 -14.69 -0.23
N TRP A 61 13.57 -13.51 -0.36
CA TRP A 61 12.36 -13.11 0.37
C TRP A 61 11.13 -13.18 -0.54
N PRO A 62 10.01 -13.69 -0.03
CA PRO A 62 9.89 -14.58 1.12
C PRO A 62 10.41 -15.98 0.79
N THR A 63 10.62 -16.83 1.81
CA THR A 63 10.84 -18.26 1.64
C THR A 63 10.08 -19.02 2.73
N ALA A 64 9.24 -19.96 2.34
CA ALA A 64 8.62 -20.91 3.26
C ALA A 64 9.46 -22.18 3.36
N VAL A 65 9.75 -22.62 4.59
CA VAL A 65 10.42 -23.89 4.86
C VAL A 65 9.45 -24.79 5.64
N LEU A 66 9.13 -25.94 5.11
CA LEU A 66 8.25 -26.93 5.74
C LEU A 66 9.08 -27.97 6.49
N LEU A 67 8.75 -28.13 7.77
CA LEU A 67 9.35 -29.14 8.64
C LEU A 67 8.32 -30.20 8.99
N ASP A 68 8.76 -31.45 9.08
CA ASP A 68 7.94 -32.53 9.63
C ASP A 68 7.92 -32.52 11.16
N PRO A 69 7.03 -33.28 11.81
CA PRO A 69 6.99 -33.39 13.28
C PRO A 69 8.26 -33.91 13.94
N ALA A 70 9.15 -34.59 13.23
CA ALA A 70 10.43 -35.05 13.71
C ALA A 70 11.56 -34.01 13.59
N GLY A 71 11.27 -32.85 12.95
CA GLY A 71 12.20 -31.77 12.72
C GLY A 71 12.99 -31.88 11.42
N GLY A 72 12.64 -32.82 10.56
CA GLY A 72 13.21 -32.97 9.21
C GLY A 72 12.70 -31.88 8.27
N ILE A 73 13.58 -31.39 7.36
CA ILE A 73 13.18 -30.47 6.31
C ILE A 73 12.48 -31.26 5.19
N VAL A 74 11.19 -31.00 4.98
CA VAL A 74 10.40 -31.60 3.90
C VAL A 74 10.63 -30.87 2.59
N GLY A 75 10.72 -29.54 2.63
CA GLY A 75 10.96 -28.73 1.45
C GLY A 75 11.07 -27.25 1.77
N ALA A 76 11.50 -26.48 0.76
CA ALA A 76 11.55 -25.03 0.81
C ALA A 76 10.98 -24.44 -0.49
N VAL A 77 10.15 -23.40 -0.36
CA VAL A 77 9.55 -22.67 -1.48
C VAL A 77 10.00 -21.23 -1.42
N PRO A 78 10.91 -20.79 -2.29
CA PRO A 78 11.28 -19.40 -2.41
C PRO A 78 10.20 -18.63 -3.18
N GLY A 79 9.95 -17.39 -2.78
CA GLY A 79 8.90 -16.54 -3.35
C GLY A 79 7.53 -16.76 -2.72
N GLU A 80 6.53 -16.12 -3.30
CA GLU A 80 5.13 -16.29 -2.89
C GLU A 80 4.59 -17.67 -3.33
N PHE A 81 3.70 -18.22 -2.52
CA PHE A 81 3.03 -19.47 -2.80
C PHE A 81 1.54 -19.41 -2.47
N LEU A 82 0.76 -20.25 -3.12
CA LEU A 82 -0.67 -20.40 -2.84
C LEU A 82 -0.90 -21.58 -1.87
N ALA A 83 -1.93 -21.45 -1.03
CA ALA A 83 -2.29 -22.48 -0.06
C ALA A 83 -2.49 -23.86 -0.71
N GLU A 84 -3.10 -23.88 -1.91
CA GLU A 84 -3.38 -25.10 -2.69
C GLU A 84 -2.11 -25.85 -3.14
N GLN A 85 -0.97 -25.16 -3.21
CA GLN A 85 0.31 -25.79 -3.56
C GLN A 85 0.91 -26.55 -2.38
N VAL A 86 0.68 -26.06 -1.17
CA VAL A 86 1.24 -26.61 0.08
C VAL A 86 0.29 -27.61 0.74
N ALA A 87 -1.02 -27.39 0.63
CA ALA A 87 -2.05 -28.21 1.28
C ALA A 87 -1.90 -29.74 1.03
N PRO A 88 -1.67 -30.23 -0.20
CA PRO A 88 -1.52 -31.69 -0.43
C PRO A 88 -0.31 -32.28 0.30
N VAL A 89 0.77 -31.51 0.48
CA VAL A 89 1.96 -31.95 1.21
C VAL A 89 1.64 -32.05 2.69
N LEU A 90 0.91 -31.06 3.24
CA LEU A 90 0.44 -31.08 4.64
C LEU A 90 -0.50 -32.26 4.90
N ASP A 91 -1.48 -32.49 4.02
CA ASP A 91 -2.40 -33.64 4.12
C ASP A 91 -1.64 -34.98 4.17
N GLY A 92 -0.59 -35.11 3.33
CA GLY A 92 0.27 -36.28 3.31
C GLY A 92 1.06 -36.48 4.61
N LEU A 93 1.68 -35.41 5.13
CA LEU A 93 2.44 -35.45 6.39
C LEU A 93 1.52 -35.75 7.58
N ILE A 94 0.33 -35.14 7.64
CA ILE A 94 -0.66 -35.41 8.69
C ILE A 94 -1.01 -36.90 8.68
N ALA A 95 -1.34 -37.46 7.50
CA ALA A 95 -1.68 -38.87 7.38
C ALA A 95 -0.52 -39.80 7.76
N GLU A 96 0.74 -39.43 7.46
CA GLU A 96 1.93 -40.21 7.78
C GLU A 96 2.23 -40.22 9.28
N PHE A 97 2.17 -39.06 9.95
CA PHE A 97 2.52 -38.90 11.36
C PHE A 97 1.36 -39.20 12.34
N ASP A 98 0.16 -39.46 11.84
CA ASP A 98 -0.99 -39.93 12.62
C ASP A 98 -0.97 -41.43 12.84
N ARG A 99 -0.20 -42.17 12.08
CA ARG A 99 -0.12 -43.63 12.19
C ARG A 99 0.66 -44.13 13.41
N ASP A 100 0.38 -45.35 13.85
CA ASP A 100 1.08 -45.93 14.98
C ASP A 100 2.55 -46.22 14.70
N ASP A 101 2.90 -46.42 13.44
CA ASP A 101 4.25 -46.66 12.92
C ASP A 101 4.92 -45.41 12.34
N ALA A 102 4.53 -44.22 12.83
CA ALA A 102 5.03 -42.95 12.34
C ALA A 102 6.56 -42.88 12.35
N PRO A 103 7.18 -42.16 11.39
CA PRO A 103 8.63 -42.06 11.26
C PRO A 103 9.29 -41.56 12.57
N GLY A 104 10.38 -42.24 12.96
CA GLY A 104 11.12 -41.90 14.18
C GLY A 104 10.35 -42.09 15.49
N GLY A 105 9.15 -42.69 15.48
CA GLY A 105 8.29 -42.85 16.64
C GLY A 105 7.67 -41.52 17.12
N VAL A 106 7.74 -40.48 16.30
CA VAL A 106 7.17 -39.15 16.62
C VAL A 106 5.76 -39.11 16.06
N ARG A 107 4.80 -38.82 16.94
CA ARG A 107 3.40 -38.57 16.55
C ARG A 107 3.09 -37.10 16.39
N LEU A 108 2.17 -36.80 15.48
CA LEU A 108 1.61 -35.48 15.33
C LEU A 108 0.95 -35.04 16.64
N ARG A 109 1.39 -33.90 17.16
CA ARG A 109 0.73 -33.24 18.30
C ARG A 109 -0.34 -32.31 17.77
N ARG A 110 -1.58 -32.60 18.12
CA ARG A 110 -2.72 -31.72 17.86
C ARG A 110 -3.00 -30.82 19.06
N GLY A 111 -3.47 -29.64 18.77
CA GLY A 111 -4.01 -28.72 19.78
C GLY A 111 -4.09 -27.31 19.22
N PRO A 112 -5.03 -26.50 19.70
CA PRO A 112 -5.10 -25.12 19.29
C PRO A 112 -3.84 -24.40 19.76
N TRP A 113 -3.02 -23.98 18.83
CA TRP A 113 -1.91 -23.09 19.12
C TRP A 113 -2.52 -21.70 19.33
N PRO A 114 -2.33 -21.06 20.51
CA PRO A 114 -2.98 -19.78 20.78
C PRO A 114 -2.40 -18.70 19.89
N LEU A 115 -3.06 -18.41 18.80
CA LEU A 115 -2.83 -17.21 18.03
C LEU A 115 -3.28 -16.02 18.89
N ARG A 116 -2.34 -15.18 19.29
CA ARG A 116 -2.65 -13.94 20.03
C ARG A 116 -2.59 -12.79 19.05
N LEU A 117 -3.74 -12.41 18.51
CA LEU A 117 -3.86 -11.12 17.84
C LEU A 117 -3.66 -10.02 18.90
N PRO A 118 -2.83 -9.02 18.62
CA PRO A 118 -2.74 -7.85 19.47
C PRO A 118 -4.10 -7.11 19.46
N PRO A 119 -4.42 -6.37 20.54
CA PRO A 119 -5.66 -5.60 20.58
C PRO A 119 -5.67 -4.57 19.44
N GLU A 120 -6.87 -4.33 18.88
CA GLU A 120 -7.05 -3.26 17.90
C GLU A 120 -6.77 -1.89 18.55
N PRO A 121 -6.20 -0.93 17.79
CA PRO A 121 -6.00 0.42 18.30
C PRO A 121 -7.34 1.06 18.70
N SER A 122 -7.38 1.67 19.87
CA SER A 122 -8.53 2.44 20.34
C SER A 122 -8.39 3.89 19.87
N GLY A 123 -9.12 4.30 18.88
CA GLY A 123 -9.05 5.68 18.38
C GLY A 123 -9.93 5.89 17.17
N PRO A 124 -10.06 7.13 16.67
CA PRO A 124 -10.83 7.41 15.46
C PRO A 124 -10.19 6.80 14.21
N LEU A 125 -8.87 6.53 14.23
CA LEU A 125 -8.12 5.90 13.15
C LEU A 125 -7.35 4.67 13.66
N ALA A 126 -7.19 3.68 12.77
CA ALA A 126 -6.30 2.54 12.95
C ALA A 126 -5.46 2.34 11.69
N TYR A 127 -4.15 2.56 11.80
CA TYR A 127 -3.22 2.38 10.68
C TYR A 127 -3.72 3.03 9.37
N PRO A 128 -4.01 4.36 9.34
CA PRO A 128 -4.45 5.02 8.11
C PRO A 128 -3.38 4.82 7.04
N GLY A 129 -3.76 4.19 5.91
CA GLY A 129 -2.82 3.90 4.82
C GLY A 129 -2.70 5.05 3.83
N ARG A 130 -3.82 5.72 3.54
CA ARG A 130 -3.89 6.79 2.54
C ARG A 130 -4.78 7.93 2.97
N VAL A 131 -4.47 9.10 2.44
CA VAL A 131 -5.32 10.28 2.47
C VAL A 131 -5.47 10.84 1.06
N LEU A 132 -6.68 11.25 0.70
CA LEU A 132 -6.99 12.01 -0.51
C LEU A 132 -7.59 13.33 -0.09
N ALA A 133 -7.00 14.44 -0.53
CA ALA A 133 -7.44 15.78 -0.19
C ALA A 133 -8.08 16.47 -1.40
N LEU A 134 -9.25 17.07 -1.19
CA LEU A 134 -10.00 17.80 -2.19
C LEU A 134 -10.17 19.26 -1.77
N PRO A 135 -10.45 20.16 -2.72
CA PRO A 135 -10.77 21.56 -2.40
C PRO A 135 -11.94 21.68 -1.42
N GLY A 136 -11.93 22.76 -0.62
CA GLY A 136 -12.93 23.03 0.40
C GLY A 136 -12.72 22.26 1.71
N GLY A 137 -11.51 21.76 1.96
CA GLY A 137 -11.16 21.04 3.19
C GLY A 137 -11.80 19.66 3.31
N ARG A 138 -12.25 19.07 2.21
CA ARG A 138 -12.81 17.71 2.17
C ARG A 138 -11.71 16.68 2.01
N LEU A 139 -11.66 15.71 2.91
CA LEU A 139 -10.66 14.64 2.88
C LEU A 139 -11.35 13.27 2.83
N PHE A 140 -10.69 12.31 2.17
CA PHE A 140 -10.99 10.89 2.33
C PHE A 140 -9.76 10.21 2.94
N VAL A 141 -10.00 9.36 3.94
CA VAL A 141 -8.94 8.60 4.60
C VAL A 141 -9.25 7.12 4.47
N ALA A 142 -8.33 6.35 3.90
CA ALA A 142 -8.35 4.91 4.00
C ALA A 142 -7.87 4.53 5.41
N ASP A 143 -8.83 4.26 6.30
CA ASP A 143 -8.61 3.80 7.66
C ASP A 143 -8.40 2.28 7.64
N SER A 144 -7.22 1.89 7.12
CA SER A 144 -6.93 0.54 6.65
C SER A 144 -7.00 -0.51 7.75
N GLY A 145 -6.64 -0.15 8.99
CA GLY A 145 -6.72 -1.06 10.12
C GLY A 145 -8.16 -1.30 10.61
N HIS A 146 -9.08 -0.36 10.36
CA HIS A 146 -10.51 -0.55 10.62
C HIS A 146 -11.30 -1.02 9.37
N ASP A 147 -10.63 -1.35 8.28
CA ASP A 147 -11.22 -1.85 7.04
C ASP A 147 -12.37 -0.94 6.51
N ARG A 148 -12.15 0.39 6.52
CA ARG A 148 -13.15 1.40 6.15
C ARG A 148 -12.55 2.63 5.47
N ILE A 149 -13.43 3.40 4.84
CA ILE A 149 -13.12 4.73 4.31
C ILE A 149 -13.85 5.78 5.14
N LEU A 150 -13.14 6.81 5.58
CA LEU A 150 -13.71 7.99 6.22
C LEU A 150 -13.75 9.16 5.26
N GLU A 151 -14.88 9.86 5.20
CA GLU A 151 -15.01 11.19 4.63
C GLU A 151 -14.97 12.19 5.77
N LEU A 152 -14.00 13.12 5.72
CA LEU A 152 -13.78 14.13 6.73
C LEU A 152 -13.98 15.52 6.15
N GLN A 153 -14.47 16.45 6.96
CA GLN A 153 -14.50 17.89 6.67
C GLN A 153 -13.58 18.60 7.65
N VAL A 154 -12.53 19.22 7.13
CA VAL A 154 -11.63 20.07 7.92
C VAL A 154 -12.38 21.33 8.33
N GLU A 155 -12.31 21.68 9.61
CA GLU A 155 -12.94 22.86 10.19
C GLU A 155 -11.90 23.96 10.40
N GLY A 156 -12.24 25.20 10.00
CA GLY A 156 -11.39 26.37 10.12
C GLY A 156 -10.36 26.51 8.99
N ASP A 157 -9.77 27.68 8.91
CA ASP A 157 -8.75 28.01 7.91
C ASP A 157 -7.36 27.49 8.27
N GLY A 158 -7.20 26.91 9.48
CA GLY A 158 -5.93 26.36 9.96
C GLY A 158 -4.78 27.38 9.99
N SER A 159 -5.07 28.67 9.86
CA SER A 159 -4.07 29.73 9.91
C SER A 159 -3.69 30.04 11.38
N GLY A 160 -2.40 30.08 11.67
CA GLY A 160 -1.85 30.33 12.99
C GLY A 160 -1.76 29.09 13.91
N ASP A 161 -1.52 29.35 15.20
CA ASP A 161 -1.34 28.30 16.25
C ASP A 161 -2.64 27.58 16.67
N LYS A 162 -3.71 27.67 15.87
CA LYS A 162 -4.98 27.01 16.17
C LYS A 162 -4.92 25.51 15.86
N GLU A 163 -5.56 24.73 16.72
CA GLU A 163 -5.76 23.29 16.53
C GLU A 163 -6.43 23.02 15.16
N CYS A 164 -5.89 22.07 14.41
CA CYS A 164 -6.50 21.63 13.17
C CYS A 164 -7.50 20.50 13.50
N ARG A 165 -8.76 20.72 13.18
CA ARG A 165 -9.85 19.78 13.47
C ARG A 165 -10.52 19.31 12.19
N ALA A 166 -10.96 18.06 12.20
CA ALA A 166 -11.76 17.53 11.12
C ALA A 166 -12.92 16.71 11.69
N ARG A 167 -14.11 16.94 11.17
CA ARG A 167 -15.32 16.21 11.56
C ARG A 167 -15.57 15.06 10.60
N ILE A 168 -15.96 13.90 11.13
CA ILE A 168 -16.41 12.75 10.32
C ILE A 168 -17.76 13.11 9.68
N VAL A 169 -17.79 13.13 8.34
CA VAL A 169 -19.01 13.35 7.55
C VAL A 169 -19.66 12.03 7.20
N ARG A 170 -18.85 11.02 6.94
CA ARG A 170 -19.31 9.71 6.49
C ARG A 170 -18.31 8.62 6.84
N VAL A 171 -18.85 7.44 7.11
CA VAL A 171 -18.12 6.18 7.21
C VAL A 171 -18.65 5.24 6.14
N VAL A 172 -17.77 4.57 5.40
CA VAL A 172 -18.12 3.53 4.43
C VAL A 172 -17.31 2.28 4.76
N GLY A 173 -18.00 1.18 5.05
CA GLY A 173 -17.38 -0.05 5.56
C GLY A 173 -17.13 -0.02 7.07
N GLY A 174 -16.35 -0.97 7.59
CA GLY A 174 -15.91 -1.04 8.99
C GLY A 174 -16.81 -1.81 9.96
N CYS A 175 -17.97 -2.31 9.52
CA CYS A 175 -18.80 -3.21 10.33
C CYS A 175 -18.29 -4.66 10.31
N ALA A 176 -17.63 -5.05 9.23
CA ALA A 176 -16.98 -6.34 9.07
C ALA A 176 -15.84 -6.22 8.05
N ARG A 177 -14.83 -7.03 8.23
CA ARG A 177 -13.78 -7.24 7.24
C ARG A 177 -14.28 -8.19 6.16
N GLY A 178 -14.02 -7.91 4.89
CA GLY A 178 -14.39 -8.79 3.80
C GLY A 178 -14.51 -8.09 2.46
N ASN A 179 -15.00 -8.83 1.47
CA ASN A 179 -15.22 -8.35 0.11
C ASN A 179 -16.76 -8.34 -0.19
N VAL A 180 -17.47 -7.38 0.39
CA VAL A 180 -18.93 -7.27 0.24
C VAL A 180 -19.29 -5.93 -0.38
N ASP A 181 -20.04 -5.98 -1.49
CA ASP A 181 -20.67 -4.81 -2.11
C ASP A 181 -21.96 -4.45 -1.36
N GLY A 182 -22.39 -3.20 -1.45
CA GLY A 182 -23.68 -2.76 -0.88
C GLY A 182 -23.67 -1.33 -0.36
N ALA A 183 -24.71 -0.98 0.40
CA ALA A 183 -24.84 0.32 1.04
C ALA A 183 -23.76 0.54 2.10
N GLY A 184 -23.37 1.79 2.34
CA GLY A 184 -22.23 2.24 3.11
C GLY A 184 -21.78 1.37 4.29
N ASP A 185 -22.65 1.12 5.26
CA ASP A 185 -22.38 0.32 6.46
C ASP A 185 -22.44 -1.21 6.22
N ALA A 186 -23.17 -1.65 5.18
CA ALA A 186 -23.24 -3.05 4.79
C ALA A 186 -22.07 -3.51 3.93
N ALA A 187 -21.34 -2.57 3.33
CA ALA A 187 -20.14 -2.87 2.54
C ALA A 187 -18.99 -3.30 3.46
N ALA A 188 -18.12 -4.16 2.93
CA ALA A 188 -16.92 -4.60 3.63
C ALA A 188 -15.69 -4.45 2.74
N PHE A 189 -14.58 -4.02 3.34
CA PHE A 189 -13.25 -3.91 2.76
C PHE A 189 -12.26 -4.80 3.50
N ASP A 190 -11.09 -5.00 2.92
CA ASP A 190 -9.95 -5.61 3.59
C ASP A 190 -8.69 -4.80 3.28
N HIS A 191 -8.26 -4.01 4.26
CA HIS A 191 -7.08 -3.17 4.16
C HIS A 191 -7.12 -2.20 2.96
N PRO A 192 -8.17 -1.37 2.81
CA PRO A 192 -8.25 -0.40 1.72
C PRO A 192 -7.08 0.57 1.76
N GLN A 193 -6.57 0.96 0.58
CA GLN A 193 -5.39 1.79 0.42
C GLN A 193 -5.70 3.01 -0.47
N GLY A 194 -5.08 3.12 -1.63
CA GLY A 194 -5.16 4.28 -2.50
C GLY A 194 -6.54 4.58 -3.03
N MET A 195 -6.78 5.86 -3.28
CA MET A 195 -8.08 6.38 -3.68
C MET A 195 -7.96 7.44 -4.77
N ALA A 196 -8.89 7.41 -5.74
CA ALA A 196 -9.03 8.46 -6.74
C ALA A 196 -10.46 8.99 -6.79
N PHE A 197 -10.61 10.32 -6.90
CA PHE A 197 -11.90 10.98 -6.95
C PHE A 197 -12.28 11.32 -8.39
N ALA A 198 -13.40 10.79 -8.85
CA ALA A 198 -13.98 11.10 -10.15
C ALA A 198 -15.28 11.90 -10.01
N ARG A 199 -15.40 13.03 -10.72
CA ARG A 199 -16.67 13.74 -10.83
C ARG A 199 -17.63 12.93 -11.70
N GLY A 200 -18.86 12.73 -11.24
CA GLY A 200 -19.88 11.95 -11.93
C GLY A 200 -20.08 10.57 -11.31
N ARG A 201 -21.14 9.90 -11.75
CA ARG A 201 -21.51 8.55 -11.30
C ARG A 201 -20.93 7.50 -12.25
N LEU A 202 -20.30 6.52 -11.69
CA LEU A 202 -19.87 5.34 -12.44
C LEU A 202 -21.09 4.42 -12.65
N THR A 203 -21.39 4.11 -13.92
CA THR A 203 -22.48 3.25 -14.34
C THR A 203 -21.95 2.05 -15.13
N GLN A 204 -22.82 1.17 -15.60
CA GLN A 204 -22.43 0.07 -16.50
C GLN A 204 -21.88 0.56 -17.83
N SER A 205 -22.29 1.75 -18.29
CA SER A 205 -21.82 2.38 -19.52
C SER A 205 -20.62 3.32 -19.32
N GLY A 206 -20.00 3.33 -18.14
CA GLY A 206 -18.85 4.15 -17.80
C GLY A 206 -19.18 5.31 -16.85
N LEU A 207 -18.25 6.25 -16.74
CA LEU A 207 -18.38 7.41 -15.87
C LEU A 207 -19.25 8.47 -16.55
N VAL A 208 -20.43 8.73 -15.96
CA VAL A 208 -21.41 9.69 -16.48
C VAL A 208 -21.38 10.95 -15.60
N ALA A 209 -21.16 12.10 -16.22
CA ALA A 209 -21.23 13.39 -15.53
C ALA A 209 -22.67 13.71 -15.13
N LEU A 210 -22.99 13.59 -13.86
CA LEU A 210 -24.26 13.97 -13.27
C LEU A 210 -24.01 15.03 -12.18
N PRO A 211 -24.83 16.09 -12.13
CA PRO A 211 -24.68 17.11 -11.09
C PRO A 211 -24.68 16.51 -9.69
N GLU A 212 -23.86 17.04 -8.80
CA GLU A 212 -23.76 16.66 -7.38
C GLU A 212 -23.43 15.19 -7.10
N THR A 213 -23.02 14.43 -8.12
CA THR A 213 -22.54 13.06 -7.95
C THR A 213 -21.04 12.97 -8.16
N ALA A 214 -20.43 12.03 -7.48
CA ALA A 214 -19.03 11.66 -7.66
C ALA A 214 -18.86 10.16 -7.39
N THR A 215 -17.75 9.64 -7.83
CA THR A 215 -17.31 8.27 -7.53
C THR A 215 -15.93 8.33 -6.91
N LEU A 216 -15.77 7.69 -5.76
CA LEU A 216 -14.48 7.43 -5.16
C LEU A 216 -14.05 6.02 -5.58
N LEU A 217 -12.96 5.91 -6.33
CA LEU A 217 -12.33 4.64 -6.65
C LEU A 217 -11.39 4.28 -5.52
N VAL A 218 -11.36 3.00 -5.12
CA VAL A 218 -10.59 2.52 -3.96
C VAL A 218 -9.84 1.26 -4.34
N ALA A 219 -8.55 1.23 -4.07
CA ALA A 219 -7.73 0.01 -4.09
C ALA A 219 -7.99 -0.77 -2.79
N ASP A 220 -8.67 -1.90 -2.88
CA ASP A 220 -8.99 -2.78 -1.76
C ASP A 220 -7.95 -3.92 -1.74
N ALA A 221 -6.80 -3.64 -1.11
CA ALA A 221 -5.53 -4.30 -1.40
C ALA A 221 -5.53 -5.80 -1.04
N GLU A 222 -6.00 -6.17 0.15
CA GLU A 222 -6.03 -7.56 0.61
C GLU A 222 -7.21 -8.36 0.01
N ASN A 223 -8.23 -7.66 -0.49
CA ASN A 223 -9.29 -8.26 -1.31
C ASN A 223 -8.89 -8.44 -2.78
N HIS A 224 -7.73 -7.91 -3.18
CA HIS A 224 -7.29 -7.95 -4.58
C HIS A 224 -8.37 -7.42 -5.55
N THR A 225 -9.02 -6.32 -5.18
CA THR A 225 -10.10 -5.69 -5.96
C THR A 225 -9.91 -4.19 -6.06
N VAL A 226 -10.52 -3.60 -7.10
CA VAL A 226 -10.75 -2.15 -7.17
C VAL A 226 -12.25 -1.91 -7.02
N ARG A 227 -12.60 -1.06 -6.04
CA ARG A 227 -13.98 -0.76 -5.67
C ARG A 227 -14.36 0.66 -6.11
N ALA A 228 -15.63 0.88 -6.32
CA ALA A 228 -16.22 2.19 -6.57
C ALA A 228 -17.24 2.51 -5.48
N VAL A 229 -17.07 3.64 -4.80
CA VAL A 229 -18.00 4.20 -3.83
C VAL A 229 -18.76 5.34 -4.49
N ALA A 230 -20.07 5.18 -4.67
CA ALA A 230 -20.91 6.22 -5.20
C ALA A 230 -21.18 7.32 -4.14
N LEU A 231 -20.98 8.58 -4.49
CA LEU A 231 -21.23 9.71 -3.62
C LEU A 231 -22.41 10.54 -4.13
N PRO A 232 -23.31 11.01 -3.24
CA PRO A 232 -23.26 10.95 -1.78
C PRO A 232 -23.84 9.69 -1.13
N SER A 233 -24.33 8.67 -1.87
CA SER A 233 -25.04 7.52 -1.28
C SER A 233 -24.15 6.64 -0.39
N GLY A 234 -22.88 6.52 -0.68
CA GLY A 234 -21.96 5.59 -0.02
C GLY A 234 -22.07 4.13 -0.54
N GLU A 235 -22.86 3.88 -1.58
CA GLU A 235 -22.98 2.56 -2.18
C GLU A 235 -21.67 2.09 -2.79
N VAL A 236 -21.23 0.89 -2.45
CA VAL A 236 -19.98 0.27 -2.89
C VAL A 236 -20.26 -0.80 -3.93
N THR A 237 -19.48 -0.80 -5.02
CA THR A 237 -19.51 -1.85 -6.06
C THR A 237 -18.08 -2.22 -6.48
N THR A 238 -17.85 -3.51 -6.73
CA THR A 238 -16.58 -4.00 -7.27
C THR A 238 -16.52 -3.75 -8.76
N ILE A 239 -15.46 -3.07 -9.22
CA ILE A 239 -15.27 -2.75 -10.65
C ILE A 239 -14.24 -3.64 -11.35
N ALA A 240 -13.30 -4.20 -10.61
CA ALA A 240 -12.34 -5.20 -11.08
C ALA A 240 -11.80 -6.01 -9.90
N GLY A 241 -11.41 -7.24 -10.16
CA GLY A 241 -10.85 -8.16 -9.20
C GLY A 241 -11.78 -9.31 -8.84
N THR A 242 -11.21 -10.52 -8.70
CA THR A 242 -11.95 -11.75 -8.35
C THR A 242 -12.22 -11.91 -6.86
N GLY A 243 -11.60 -11.08 -6.02
CA GLY A 243 -11.59 -11.26 -4.56
C GLY A 243 -10.52 -12.22 -4.05
N SER A 244 -9.64 -12.69 -4.95
CA SER A 244 -8.52 -13.58 -4.61
C SER A 244 -7.28 -13.17 -5.37
N GLN A 245 -6.11 -13.40 -4.79
CA GLN A 245 -4.82 -13.09 -5.42
C GLN A 245 -4.66 -13.82 -6.76
N ALA A 246 -4.17 -13.10 -7.77
CA ALA A 246 -3.91 -13.69 -9.08
C ALA A 246 -2.87 -14.83 -8.98
N ARG A 247 -3.17 -15.95 -9.65
CA ARG A 247 -2.25 -17.12 -9.71
C ARG A 247 -1.08 -16.90 -10.65
N SER A 248 -1.26 -16.06 -11.64
CA SER A 248 -0.25 -15.69 -12.64
C SER A 248 -0.12 -14.18 -12.73
N ARG A 249 1.07 -13.71 -13.07
CA ARG A 249 1.32 -12.28 -13.27
C ARG A 249 0.93 -11.90 -14.70
N GLY A 250 0.13 -10.85 -14.83
CA GLY A 250 -0.08 -10.16 -16.12
C GLY A 250 -1.17 -10.75 -17.02
N GLU A 251 -2.13 -11.50 -16.52
CA GLU A 251 -3.29 -11.92 -17.30
C GLU A 251 -4.38 -10.85 -17.28
N ALA A 252 -4.69 -10.33 -18.46
CA ALA A 252 -5.79 -9.38 -18.63
C ALA A 252 -7.15 -10.06 -18.44
N GLY A 253 -8.13 -9.28 -17.96
CA GLY A 253 -9.50 -9.76 -17.74
C GLY A 253 -10.52 -8.64 -17.81
N VAL A 254 -11.77 -8.94 -17.48
CA VAL A 254 -12.86 -7.95 -17.51
C VAL A 254 -13.62 -7.96 -16.19
N GLY A 255 -13.72 -6.80 -15.55
CA GLY A 255 -14.49 -6.62 -14.33
C GLY A 255 -14.08 -7.58 -13.22
N THR A 256 -15.06 -8.19 -12.55
CA THR A 256 -14.84 -9.16 -11.48
C THR A 256 -14.24 -10.49 -11.95
N GLY A 257 -14.07 -10.70 -13.25
CA GLY A 257 -13.32 -11.82 -13.81
C GLY A 257 -11.83 -11.54 -14.00
N ALA A 258 -11.36 -10.30 -13.81
CA ALA A 258 -9.95 -9.97 -13.86
C ALA A 258 -9.25 -10.32 -12.54
N ALA A 259 -8.29 -11.22 -12.55
CA ALA A 259 -7.53 -11.54 -11.34
C ALA A 259 -6.47 -10.46 -11.08
N LEU A 260 -6.56 -9.79 -9.93
CA LEU A 260 -5.62 -8.76 -9.49
C LEU A 260 -4.67 -9.31 -8.42
N SER A 261 -3.54 -8.64 -8.20
CA SER A 261 -2.57 -9.02 -7.16
C SER A 261 -2.13 -7.79 -6.38
N SER A 262 -2.76 -7.58 -5.23
CA SER A 262 -2.49 -6.47 -4.31
C SER A 262 -2.47 -5.11 -5.00
N PRO A 263 -3.63 -4.61 -5.50
CA PRO A 263 -3.75 -3.23 -5.97
C PRO A 263 -3.50 -2.31 -4.78
N TRP A 264 -2.52 -1.41 -4.89
CA TRP A 264 -2.12 -0.55 -3.78
C TRP A 264 -2.60 0.88 -3.92
N ASP A 265 -2.64 1.38 -5.15
CA ASP A 265 -3.15 2.72 -5.43
C ASP A 265 -3.85 2.78 -6.77
N VAL A 266 -4.69 3.80 -6.93
CA VAL A 266 -5.46 4.08 -8.14
C VAL A 266 -5.36 5.55 -8.49
N GLU A 267 -5.19 5.88 -9.78
CA GLU A 267 -5.14 7.26 -10.27
C GLU A 267 -5.91 7.41 -11.58
N LEU A 268 -6.75 8.45 -11.68
CA LEU A 268 -7.48 8.74 -12.90
C LEU A 268 -6.55 9.16 -14.02
N LEU A 269 -6.67 8.49 -15.16
CA LEU A 269 -5.91 8.84 -16.35
C LEU A 269 -6.65 9.88 -17.21
N PRO A 270 -5.93 10.82 -17.79
CA PRO A 270 -6.50 11.69 -18.81
C PRO A 270 -6.90 10.85 -20.04
N PRO A 271 -7.89 11.27 -20.82
CA PRO A 271 -8.23 10.59 -22.06
C PRO A 271 -6.99 10.40 -22.95
N ALA A 272 -6.86 9.22 -23.53
CA ALA A 272 -5.83 8.99 -24.55
C ALA A 272 -6.05 9.91 -25.76
N PRO A 273 -5.02 10.32 -26.50
CA PRO A 273 -5.18 11.10 -27.71
C PRO A 273 -6.14 10.40 -28.66
N GLY A 274 -7.27 11.07 -29.01
CA GLY A 274 -8.32 10.51 -29.86
C GLY A 274 -9.26 9.48 -29.20
N GLY A 275 -9.10 9.18 -27.93
CA GLY A 275 -9.95 8.29 -27.14
C GLY A 275 -10.90 9.06 -26.22
N SER A 276 -12.09 8.50 -25.98
CA SER A 276 -13.11 9.09 -25.08
C SER A 276 -13.36 8.30 -23.79
N SER A 277 -12.85 7.09 -23.69
CA SER A 277 -13.10 6.23 -22.52
C SER A 277 -12.27 6.65 -21.31
N PRO A 278 -12.90 6.98 -20.17
CA PRO A 278 -12.21 7.22 -18.93
C PRO A 278 -11.52 5.94 -18.45
N ALA A 279 -10.34 6.08 -17.89
CA ALA A 279 -9.58 4.95 -17.39
C ALA A 279 -8.89 5.30 -16.06
N VAL A 280 -8.48 4.27 -15.34
CA VAL A 280 -7.70 4.40 -14.12
C VAL A 280 -6.43 3.57 -14.22
N ALA A 281 -5.31 4.16 -13.80
CA ALA A 281 -4.08 3.43 -13.52
C ALA A 281 -4.19 2.77 -12.14
N VAL A 282 -3.62 1.59 -12.01
CA VAL A 282 -3.55 0.85 -10.76
C VAL A 282 -2.10 0.48 -10.48
N ALA A 283 -1.60 0.85 -9.32
CA ALA A 283 -0.33 0.34 -8.83
C ALA A 283 -0.52 -1.09 -8.35
N MET A 284 -0.10 -2.05 -9.17
CA MET A 284 -0.26 -3.49 -8.89
C MET A 284 1.00 -4.01 -8.20
N ALA A 285 1.11 -3.75 -6.90
CA ALA A 285 2.31 -4.04 -6.12
C ALA A 285 2.72 -5.52 -6.19
N GLY A 286 1.79 -6.45 -6.01
CA GLY A 286 2.06 -7.88 -6.06
C GLY A 286 2.41 -8.43 -7.45
N ALA A 287 2.22 -7.64 -8.52
CA ALA A 287 2.61 -8.02 -9.88
C ALA A 287 3.84 -7.27 -10.40
N HIS A 288 4.38 -6.29 -9.65
CA HIS A 288 5.46 -5.40 -10.08
C HIS A 288 5.15 -4.68 -11.40
N GLN A 289 3.90 -4.18 -11.53
CA GLN A 289 3.39 -3.56 -12.73
C GLN A 289 2.48 -2.37 -12.41
N LEU A 290 2.33 -1.45 -13.38
CA LEU A 290 1.15 -0.60 -13.42
C LEU A 290 0.13 -1.24 -14.37
N TRP A 291 -1.10 -1.29 -13.93
CA TRP A 291 -2.24 -1.79 -14.71
C TRP A 291 -3.13 -0.64 -15.16
N ARG A 292 -3.94 -0.88 -16.19
CA ARG A 292 -4.96 0.03 -16.66
C ARG A 292 -6.31 -0.66 -16.63
N ILE A 293 -7.32 0.03 -16.06
CA ILE A 293 -8.72 -0.40 -16.10
C ILE A 293 -9.50 0.63 -16.90
N ASP A 294 -10.16 0.20 -17.96
CA ASP A 294 -11.11 1.02 -18.71
C ASP A 294 -12.43 1.07 -17.93
N LEU A 295 -12.87 2.27 -17.56
CA LEU A 295 -14.06 2.43 -16.72
C LEU A 295 -15.38 2.21 -17.48
N THR A 296 -15.35 2.09 -18.80
CA THR A 296 -16.53 1.79 -19.63
C THR A 296 -16.67 0.30 -19.87
N THR A 297 -15.61 -0.33 -20.39
CA THR A 297 -15.63 -1.76 -20.77
C THR A 297 -15.28 -2.68 -19.60
N ARG A 298 -14.71 -2.14 -18.52
CA ARG A 298 -14.14 -2.90 -17.39
C ARG A 298 -12.95 -3.77 -17.79
N ALA A 299 -12.40 -3.60 -18.98
CA ALA A 299 -11.18 -4.29 -19.36
C ALA A 299 -10.03 -3.84 -18.45
N ALA A 300 -9.37 -4.81 -17.82
CA ALA A 300 -8.26 -4.61 -16.90
C ALA A 300 -7.07 -5.46 -17.34
N GLY A 301 -5.86 -4.89 -17.30
CA GLY A 301 -4.66 -5.63 -17.66
C GLY A 301 -3.39 -4.83 -17.45
N PRO A 302 -2.22 -5.52 -17.58
CA PRO A 302 -0.92 -4.90 -17.48
C PRO A 302 -0.76 -3.78 -18.51
N TRP A 303 -0.15 -2.71 -18.08
CA TRP A 303 0.04 -1.52 -18.92
C TRP A 303 1.51 -1.07 -18.93
N VAL A 304 2.22 -1.15 -17.80
CA VAL A 304 3.64 -0.80 -17.67
C VAL A 304 4.33 -1.84 -16.77
N GLY A 305 5.52 -2.26 -17.15
CA GLY A 305 6.34 -3.22 -16.41
C GLY A 305 6.23 -4.66 -16.91
N THR A 306 7.34 -5.38 -16.86
CA THR A 306 7.43 -6.79 -17.30
C THR A 306 6.88 -7.79 -16.27
N GLY A 307 6.60 -7.35 -15.04
CA GLY A 307 6.28 -8.22 -13.91
C GLY A 307 7.50 -8.84 -13.22
N ARG A 308 8.72 -8.55 -13.68
CA ARG A 308 9.95 -8.91 -12.96
C ARG A 308 10.28 -7.80 -11.98
N GLU A 309 10.66 -8.19 -10.77
CA GLU A 309 11.13 -7.27 -9.74
C GLU A 309 12.56 -6.82 -10.06
N ASP A 310 12.71 -5.57 -10.48
CA ASP A 310 14.00 -4.93 -10.74
C ASP A 310 13.77 -3.42 -10.99
N LEU A 311 14.85 -2.66 -11.16
CA LEU A 311 14.81 -1.25 -11.55
C LEU A 311 15.48 -1.09 -12.92
N ALA A 312 14.67 -1.05 -13.97
CA ALA A 312 15.12 -0.70 -15.32
C ALA A 312 14.13 0.24 -16.00
N ASP A 313 14.63 1.32 -16.57
CA ASP A 313 13.86 2.30 -17.33
C ASP A 313 13.59 1.81 -18.75
N GLY A 314 12.64 2.46 -19.44
CA GLY A 314 12.38 2.23 -20.86
C GLY A 314 10.90 2.05 -21.20
N PRO A 315 10.59 1.51 -22.41
CA PRO A 315 9.24 1.31 -22.91
C PRO A 315 8.38 0.37 -22.02
N PRO A 316 7.03 0.40 -22.16
CA PRO A 316 6.10 -0.19 -21.20
C PRO A 316 6.36 -1.66 -20.82
N PHE A 317 6.68 -2.50 -21.79
CA PHE A 317 6.88 -3.95 -21.58
C PHE A 317 8.36 -4.37 -21.65
N ARG A 318 9.28 -3.41 -21.51
CA ARG A 318 10.72 -3.65 -21.37
C ARG A 318 11.28 -3.13 -20.06
N CYS A 319 10.62 -2.14 -19.44
CA CYS A 319 10.96 -1.66 -18.11
C CYS A 319 10.61 -2.70 -17.05
N THR A 320 11.29 -2.64 -15.91
CA THR A 320 10.97 -3.42 -14.71
C THR A 320 10.63 -2.49 -13.56
N LEU A 321 9.72 -2.91 -12.71
CA LEU A 321 9.28 -2.21 -11.51
C LEU A 321 9.48 -3.10 -10.28
N ALA A 322 9.52 -2.50 -9.09
CA ALA A 322 9.72 -3.20 -7.84
C ALA A 322 8.69 -2.74 -6.78
N GLN A 323 7.50 -3.33 -6.82
CA GLN A 323 6.36 -3.01 -5.96
C GLN A 323 5.94 -1.52 -6.06
N PRO A 324 5.40 -1.07 -7.22
CA PRO A 324 4.85 0.27 -7.32
C PRO A 324 3.67 0.41 -6.34
N MET A 325 3.68 1.47 -5.53
CA MET A 325 2.67 1.70 -4.50
C MET A 325 1.88 2.99 -4.71
N GLY A 326 2.48 4.16 -4.52
CA GLY A 326 1.79 5.44 -4.67
C GLY A 326 1.80 5.96 -6.10
N LEU A 327 0.71 6.58 -6.52
CA LEU A 327 0.53 7.17 -7.85
C LEU A 327 0.16 8.64 -7.76
N GLN A 328 0.70 9.47 -8.63
CA GLN A 328 0.31 10.87 -8.78
C GLN A 328 0.44 11.33 -10.23
N LEU A 329 -0.65 11.75 -10.80
CA LEU A 329 -0.66 12.31 -12.14
C LEU A 329 -0.38 13.82 -12.09
N VAL A 330 0.57 14.28 -12.90
CA VAL A 330 0.83 15.71 -13.15
C VAL A 330 0.93 15.94 -14.64
N GLY A 331 -0.06 16.58 -15.20
CA GLY A 331 -0.15 16.74 -16.66
C GLY A 331 -0.26 15.40 -17.39
N ARG A 332 0.79 15.02 -18.11
CA ARG A 332 0.87 13.76 -18.84
C ARG A 332 1.93 12.81 -18.27
N ARG A 333 2.41 13.07 -17.07
CA ARG A 333 3.35 12.20 -16.36
C ARG A 333 2.70 11.57 -15.14
N LEU A 334 2.66 10.25 -15.10
CA LEU A 334 2.24 9.47 -13.95
C LEU A 334 3.46 9.15 -13.11
N TYR A 335 3.63 9.91 -12.03
CA TYR A 335 4.68 9.66 -11.04
C TYR A 335 4.28 8.51 -10.13
N PHE A 336 5.26 7.72 -9.68
CA PHE A 336 5.00 6.63 -8.75
C PHE A 336 6.18 6.35 -7.82
N ALA A 337 5.83 5.87 -6.62
CA ALA A 337 6.79 5.32 -5.67
C ALA A 337 7.03 3.85 -6.02
N ASP A 338 8.25 3.50 -6.39
CA ASP A 338 8.69 2.14 -6.69
C ASP A 338 9.42 1.60 -5.46
N SER A 339 8.63 1.08 -4.50
CA SER A 339 8.99 1.01 -3.08
C SER A 339 10.15 0.08 -2.78
N GLU A 340 10.19 -1.14 -3.35
CA GLU A 340 11.27 -2.10 -3.11
C GLU A 340 12.60 -1.68 -3.75
N SER A 341 12.56 -0.86 -4.80
CA SER A 341 13.76 -0.24 -5.35
C SER A 341 14.13 1.08 -4.67
N SER A 342 13.34 1.53 -3.67
CA SER A 342 13.51 2.80 -2.97
C SER A 342 13.66 3.98 -3.94
N ALA A 343 12.86 3.98 -5.00
CA ALA A 343 12.93 4.93 -6.09
C ALA A 343 11.63 5.74 -6.27
N ILE A 344 11.78 6.95 -6.81
CA ILE A 344 10.67 7.72 -7.39
C ILE A 344 10.89 7.78 -8.88
N ARG A 345 9.86 7.39 -9.62
CA ARG A 345 9.88 7.24 -11.08
C ARG A 345 8.65 7.89 -11.69
N PHE A 346 8.61 8.01 -13.00
CA PHE A 346 7.41 8.40 -13.73
C PHE A 346 7.26 7.59 -15.02
N ALA A 347 6.02 7.43 -15.47
CA ALA A 347 5.67 6.97 -16.79
C ALA A 347 5.18 8.17 -17.61
N ASP A 348 5.90 8.53 -18.67
CA ASP A 348 5.49 9.59 -19.61
C ASP A 348 4.42 9.03 -20.54
N LEU A 349 3.18 9.52 -20.42
CA LEU A 349 2.02 9.02 -21.16
C LEU A 349 2.05 9.36 -22.65
N ASP A 350 2.94 10.24 -23.09
CA ASP A 350 3.13 10.66 -24.47
C ASP A 350 4.33 9.94 -25.13
N GLY A 351 4.87 8.92 -24.50
CA GLY A 351 5.92 8.07 -25.07
C GLY A 351 5.49 7.45 -26.41
N ARG A 352 6.43 7.28 -27.32
CA ARG A 352 6.19 6.87 -28.72
C ARG A 352 5.47 5.51 -28.83
N ASP A 353 5.83 4.56 -27.99
CA ASP A 353 5.32 3.18 -28.01
C ASP A 353 4.43 2.88 -26.79
N GLY A 354 3.85 3.92 -26.18
CA GLY A 354 3.10 3.88 -24.93
C GLY A 354 3.87 4.56 -23.78
N PRO A 355 3.42 4.43 -22.51
CA PRO A 355 4.05 5.11 -21.38
C PRO A 355 5.50 4.70 -21.20
N GLU A 356 6.44 5.66 -21.31
CA GLU A 356 7.87 5.42 -21.12
C GLU A 356 8.29 5.74 -19.69
N VAL A 357 8.99 4.80 -19.06
CA VAL A 357 9.40 4.92 -17.66
C VAL A 357 10.79 5.50 -17.54
N GLU A 358 10.93 6.50 -16.66
CA GLU A 358 12.21 7.08 -16.25
C GLU A 358 12.31 7.19 -14.72
N THR A 359 13.53 6.97 -14.20
CA THR A 359 13.87 7.14 -12.78
C THR A 359 14.27 8.58 -12.50
N ILE A 360 13.66 9.17 -11.46
CA ILE A 360 14.00 10.50 -10.94
C ILE A 360 15.06 10.37 -9.85
N VAL A 361 14.77 9.55 -8.82
CA VAL A 361 15.62 9.30 -7.66
C VAL A 361 15.63 7.81 -7.39
N GLY A 362 16.78 7.28 -6.99
CA GLY A 362 16.99 5.86 -6.76
C GLY A 362 18.01 5.26 -7.73
N LYS A 363 18.49 4.05 -7.45
CA LYS A 363 19.55 3.43 -8.23
C LYS A 363 19.39 1.91 -8.39
N GLY A 364 18.71 1.24 -7.49
CA GLY A 364 18.54 -0.21 -7.55
C GLY A 364 17.97 -0.81 -6.27
N LEU A 365 17.64 -2.09 -6.31
CA LEU A 365 16.93 -2.82 -5.24
C LEU A 365 17.65 -2.81 -3.87
N PHE A 366 18.95 -2.58 -3.84
CA PHE A 366 19.75 -2.60 -2.62
C PHE A 366 20.43 -1.26 -2.31
N ASP A 367 20.11 -0.21 -3.09
CA ASP A 367 20.61 1.15 -2.93
C ASP A 367 19.61 2.03 -2.16
N PHE A 368 19.48 1.83 -0.87
CA PHE A 368 18.55 2.55 0.01
C PHE A 368 19.29 3.26 1.14
N GLY A 369 18.62 4.23 1.76
CA GLY A 369 19.17 5.02 2.88
C GLY A 369 18.38 6.29 3.12
N ASP A 370 19.00 7.29 3.75
CA ASP A 370 18.42 8.62 3.96
C ASP A 370 19.47 9.67 3.61
N GLU A 371 19.64 9.92 2.32
CA GLU A 371 20.60 10.89 1.80
C GLU A 371 19.90 11.88 0.88
N ASP A 372 20.09 13.16 1.13
CA ASP A 372 19.68 14.21 0.21
C ASP A 372 20.67 14.26 -0.97
N GLY A 373 20.18 14.62 -2.15
CA GLY A 373 21.04 14.63 -3.32
C GLY A 373 20.28 14.77 -4.63
N GLN A 374 20.94 14.43 -5.74
CA GLN A 374 20.39 14.51 -7.08
C GLN A 374 20.43 13.14 -7.77
N GLY A 375 19.32 12.74 -8.36
CA GLY A 375 19.20 11.50 -9.11
C GLY A 375 19.62 10.27 -8.31
N GLY A 376 20.51 9.46 -8.88
CA GLY A 376 21.04 8.26 -8.23
C GLY A 376 21.99 8.51 -7.04
N HIS A 377 22.29 9.76 -6.68
CA HIS A 377 23.03 10.09 -5.45
C HIS A 377 22.11 10.28 -4.23
N ALA A 378 20.84 10.58 -4.45
CA ALA A 378 19.86 10.61 -3.36
C ALA A 378 19.51 9.19 -2.93
N ARG A 379 19.13 9.02 -1.65
CA ARG A 379 18.65 7.75 -1.09
C ARG A 379 17.34 7.97 -0.35
N LEU A 380 16.41 7.09 -0.64
CA LEU A 380 15.15 6.89 0.07
C LEU A 380 15.16 5.51 0.73
N GLN A 381 14.19 5.23 1.56
CA GLN A 381 14.04 3.89 2.12
C GLN A 381 12.56 3.50 2.13
N HIS A 382 12.19 2.67 1.17
CA HIS A 382 10.85 2.12 0.97
C HIS A 382 9.76 3.21 0.95
N PRO A 383 9.79 4.17 -0.01
CA PRO A 383 8.75 5.20 -0.11
C PRO A 383 7.42 4.57 -0.50
N TYR A 384 6.33 4.98 0.17
CA TYR A 384 4.99 4.42 -0.10
C TYR A 384 4.13 5.29 -0.99
N ASP A 385 4.26 6.62 -0.85
CA ASP A 385 3.37 7.54 -1.54
C ASP A 385 4.06 8.84 -1.94
N LEU A 386 3.41 9.57 -2.85
CA LEU A 386 3.84 10.89 -3.27
C LEU A 386 2.64 11.76 -3.67
N ALA A 387 2.74 13.04 -3.40
CA ALA A 387 1.73 14.03 -3.79
C ALA A 387 2.39 15.25 -4.44
N ALA A 388 1.77 15.77 -5.47
CA ALA A 388 2.26 16.96 -6.15
C ALA A 388 1.76 18.26 -5.48
N GLY A 389 2.68 19.19 -5.25
CA GLY A 389 2.38 20.55 -4.86
C GLY A 389 3.07 21.57 -5.76
N SER A 390 2.81 22.85 -5.52
CA SER A 390 3.40 23.94 -6.30
C SER A 390 4.68 24.44 -5.65
N GLY A 391 5.76 24.40 -6.40
CA GLY A 391 7.02 25.05 -6.05
C GLY A 391 7.12 26.49 -6.57
N PRO A 392 8.30 27.13 -6.44
CA PRO A 392 8.55 28.47 -6.95
C PRO A 392 8.22 28.57 -8.45
N GLY A 393 7.47 29.60 -8.82
CA GLY A 393 7.04 29.81 -10.20
C GLY A 393 5.98 28.86 -10.71
N GLY A 394 5.34 28.06 -9.84
CA GLY A 394 4.29 27.09 -10.20
C GLY A 394 4.84 25.75 -10.74
N ALA A 395 6.15 25.52 -10.71
CA ALA A 395 6.73 24.23 -11.07
C ALA A 395 6.28 23.14 -10.09
N PRO A 396 6.02 21.90 -10.55
CA PRO A 396 5.61 20.84 -9.65
C PRO A 396 6.75 20.42 -8.71
N LEU A 397 6.44 20.26 -7.43
CA LEU A 397 7.25 19.55 -6.45
C LEU A 397 6.52 18.30 -6.00
N LEU A 398 7.26 17.23 -5.73
CA LEU A 398 6.71 15.98 -5.21
C LEU A 398 7.06 15.86 -3.74
N TYR A 399 6.05 15.77 -2.88
CA TYR A 399 6.20 15.42 -1.47
C TYR A 399 6.07 13.91 -1.33
N VAL A 400 7.10 13.28 -0.78
CA VAL A 400 7.24 11.82 -0.76
C VAL A 400 7.22 11.31 0.67
N ALA A 401 6.34 10.39 0.97
CA ALA A 401 6.38 9.61 2.20
C ALA A 401 7.57 8.64 2.15
N ASP A 402 8.71 9.05 2.69
CA ASP A 402 9.92 8.24 2.82
C ASP A 402 9.81 7.37 4.08
N THR A 403 8.94 6.36 3.97
CA THR A 403 8.24 5.67 5.05
C THR A 403 9.18 5.07 6.08
N TYR A 404 10.18 4.29 5.65
CA TYR A 404 11.11 3.65 6.57
C TYR A 404 12.19 4.60 7.10
N ASN A 405 12.25 5.83 6.60
CA ASN A 405 13.04 6.92 7.19
C ASN A 405 12.21 7.80 8.16
N ASN A 406 10.92 7.49 8.36
CA ASN A 406 10.00 8.21 9.24
C ASN A 406 9.94 9.72 8.93
N ARG A 407 9.88 10.09 7.64
CA ARG A 407 9.88 11.50 7.22
C ARG A 407 9.22 11.72 5.87
N ILE A 408 9.00 12.99 5.59
CA ILE A 408 8.60 13.43 4.25
C ILE A 408 9.80 14.09 3.58
N LYS A 409 10.08 13.71 2.36
CA LYS A 409 11.04 14.38 1.47
C LYS A 409 10.33 15.19 0.41
N VAL A 410 11.01 16.21 -0.12
CA VAL A 410 10.57 16.96 -1.27
C VAL A 410 11.52 16.70 -2.45
N ILE A 411 10.95 16.43 -3.62
CA ILE A 411 11.68 16.16 -4.85
C ILE A 411 11.25 17.16 -5.91
N ASP A 412 12.23 17.83 -6.53
CA ASP A 412 12.02 18.59 -7.75
C ASP A 412 12.26 17.64 -8.94
N PRO A 413 11.21 17.25 -9.69
CA PRO A 413 11.35 16.29 -10.78
C PRO A 413 12.13 16.85 -11.98
N ALA A 414 12.20 18.17 -12.16
CA ALA A 414 12.93 18.79 -13.26
C ALA A 414 14.44 18.74 -13.04
N THR A 415 14.89 19.01 -11.82
CA THR A 415 16.31 18.96 -11.44
C THR A 415 16.73 17.60 -10.88
N LYS A 416 15.77 16.71 -10.61
CA LYS A 416 15.96 15.42 -9.95
C LYS A 416 16.58 15.55 -8.55
N ARG A 417 16.37 16.69 -7.89
CA ARG A 417 16.91 16.98 -6.55
C ARG A 417 15.94 16.53 -5.49
N SER A 418 16.42 15.74 -4.53
CA SER A 418 15.71 15.30 -3.34
C SER A 418 16.31 15.95 -2.10
N ALA A 419 15.44 16.41 -1.19
CA ALA A 419 15.84 16.96 0.09
C ALA A 419 14.83 16.57 1.19
N ALA A 420 15.30 16.52 2.43
CA ALA A 420 14.41 16.40 3.58
C ALA A 420 13.46 17.62 3.66
N PHE A 421 12.18 17.38 3.92
CA PHE A 421 11.18 18.44 4.07
C PHE A 421 10.72 18.57 5.51
N VAL A 422 10.06 17.57 6.08
CA VAL A 422 9.66 17.52 7.49
C VAL A 422 9.89 16.13 8.07
N GLY A 423 10.14 16.09 9.37
CA GLY A 423 10.34 14.85 10.13
C GLY A 423 11.79 14.61 10.54
N ASN A 424 11.97 14.24 11.79
CA ASN A 424 13.21 13.74 12.35
C ASN A 424 13.37 12.25 11.99
N ARG A 425 14.59 11.74 11.87
CA ARG A 425 14.90 10.34 11.53
C ARG A 425 14.40 9.30 12.54
N GLY A 426 14.01 9.72 13.74
CA GLY A 426 13.50 8.81 14.78
C GLY A 426 12.00 8.61 14.65
N SER A 427 11.51 7.37 14.85
CA SER A 427 10.08 7.13 15.00
C SER A 427 9.52 7.81 16.24
N GLY A 428 8.29 8.32 16.18
CA GLY A 428 7.61 8.98 17.29
C GLY A 428 6.38 9.73 16.84
N HIS A 429 5.64 10.28 17.80
CA HIS A 429 4.44 11.08 17.56
C HIS A 429 4.63 12.45 18.22
N GLU A 430 5.31 13.33 17.52
CA GLU A 430 5.59 14.69 18.01
C GLU A 430 5.23 15.71 16.94
N ASP A 431 4.44 16.73 17.31
CA ASP A 431 4.22 17.91 16.51
C ASP A 431 5.41 18.86 16.65
N GLY A 432 5.60 19.77 15.71
CA GLY A 432 6.68 20.74 15.77
C GLY A 432 7.21 21.15 14.41
N ASP A 433 8.31 21.90 14.45
CA ASP A 433 8.99 22.38 13.24
C ASP A 433 9.60 21.23 12.43
N ALA A 434 9.98 21.52 11.20
CA ALA A 434 10.45 20.55 10.20
C ALA A 434 11.49 19.52 10.73
N GLY A 435 12.42 19.96 11.60
CA GLY A 435 13.48 19.11 12.14
C GLY A 435 13.17 18.47 13.50
N THR A 436 12.08 18.87 14.17
CA THR A 436 11.69 18.36 15.49
C THR A 436 10.51 17.42 15.44
N ALA A 437 9.59 17.61 14.49
CA ALA A 437 8.45 16.73 14.29
C ALA A 437 8.89 15.28 14.08
N ARG A 438 8.09 14.32 14.55
CA ARG A 438 8.33 12.90 14.40
C ARG A 438 7.11 12.19 13.85
N PHE A 439 7.38 11.23 13.00
CA PHE A 439 6.41 10.31 12.41
C PHE A 439 6.79 8.87 12.74
N ASP A 440 5.88 7.94 12.48
CA ASP A 440 6.15 6.51 12.56
C ASP A 440 5.57 5.80 11.34
N GLU A 441 6.44 5.49 10.39
CA GLU A 441 6.10 4.89 9.10
C GLU A 441 4.94 5.63 8.40
N PRO A 442 5.06 6.94 8.08
CA PRO A 442 4.03 7.65 7.32
C PRO A 442 3.90 7.01 5.94
N GLN A 443 2.68 6.63 5.54
CA GLN A 443 2.44 5.92 4.29
C GLN A 443 1.75 6.76 3.23
N GLY A 444 0.77 7.59 3.60
CA GLY A 444 -0.01 8.36 2.66
C GLY A 444 0.26 9.86 2.73
N VAL A 445 0.27 10.53 1.59
CA VAL A 445 0.39 11.99 1.49
C VAL A 445 -0.58 12.55 0.46
N ALA A 446 -1.15 13.73 0.73
CA ALA A 446 -2.00 14.45 -0.22
C ALA A 446 -1.82 15.96 -0.09
N VAL A 447 -1.87 16.69 -1.19
CA VAL A 447 -1.77 18.13 -1.23
C VAL A 447 -3.08 18.73 -1.72
N ALA A 448 -3.65 19.66 -0.97
CA ALA A 448 -4.75 20.50 -1.39
C ALA A 448 -4.66 21.89 -0.73
N GLU A 449 -4.98 22.93 -1.46
CA GLU A 449 -5.11 24.31 -0.96
C GLU A 449 -3.92 24.75 -0.09
N GLY A 450 -2.68 24.53 -0.55
CA GLY A 450 -1.46 24.91 0.15
C GLY A 450 -1.15 24.08 1.40
N ARG A 451 -1.82 22.93 1.61
CA ARG A 451 -1.61 22.04 2.76
C ARG A 451 -1.20 20.66 2.30
N LEU A 452 -0.23 20.09 3.02
CA LEU A 452 0.17 18.69 2.92
C LEU A 452 -0.46 17.92 4.09
N TYR A 453 -1.33 16.97 3.78
CA TYR A 453 -1.88 16.01 4.72
C TYR A 453 -1.07 14.73 4.68
N ILE A 454 -0.83 14.11 5.84
CA ILE A 454 0.05 12.94 5.99
C ILE A 454 -0.67 11.90 6.83
N ALA A 455 -0.85 10.70 6.29
CA ALA A 455 -1.29 9.54 7.05
C ALA A 455 -0.08 8.98 7.82
N ASP A 456 -0.01 9.28 9.11
CA ASP A 456 1.05 8.88 10.05
C ASP A 456 0.67 7.50 10.64
N THR A 457 0.91 6.47 9.85
CA THR A 457 0.25 5.16 9.91
C THR A 457 0.40 4.46 11.25
N ASN A 458 1.62 4.25 11.74
CA ASN A 458 1.87 3.56 13.01
C ASN A 458 1.56 4.43 14.24
N ASN A 459 1.29 5.72 14.04
CA ASN A 459 0.78 6.63 15.08
C ASN A 459 -0.75 6.76 15.06
N HIS A 460 -1.44 6.07 14.14
CA HIS A 460 -2.90 6.11 14.01
C HIS A 460 -3.44 7.54 13.88
N ALA A 461 -2.72 8.40 13.17
CA ALA A 461 -2.98 9.83 13.12
C ALA A 461 -2.99 10.38 11.70
N LEU A 462 -3.73 11.46 11.51
CA LEU A 462 -3.61 12.33 10.35
C LEU A 462 -2.85 13.59 10.78
N ARG A 463 -1.82 13.94 10.01
CA ARG A 463 -1.00 15.13 10.29
C ARG A 463 -1.14 16.13 9.14
N VAL A 464 -0.86 17.40 9.42
CA VAL A 464 -0.96 18.46 8.42
C VAL A 464 0.23 19.42 8.53
N VAL A 465 0.67 19.90 7.35
CA VAL A 465 1.70 20.94 7.21
C VAL A 465 1.17 22.01 6.27
N ASP A 466 1.31 23.28 6.64
CA ASP A 466 1.04 24.41 5.77
C ASP A 466 2.26 24.63 4.85
N LEU A 467 2.07 24.49 3.55
CA LEU A 467 3.12 24.62 2.54
C LEU A 467 3.45 26.10 2.23
N ASP A 468 2.52 27.02 2.51
CA ASP A 468 2.71 28.45 2.29
C ASP A 468 3.39 29.12 3.50
N ALA A 469 3.53 28.41 4.62
CA ALA A 469 4.20 28.89 5.81
C ALA A 469 5.70 29.08 5.56
N ARG A 470 6.26 30.18 6.08
CA ARG A 470 7.70 30.49 5.96
C ARG A 470 8.59 29.40 6.56
N THR A 471 8.10 28.76 7.62
CA THR A 471 8.74 27.62 8.29
C THR A 471 7.70 26.50 8.39
N PRO A 472 7.92 25.35 7.74
CA PRO A 472 7.01 24.22 7.84
C PRO A 472 6.87 23.76 9.29
N HIS A 473 5.62 23.62 9.75
CA HIS A 473 5.28 23.13 11.08
C HIS A 473 4.25 22.01 10.97
N VAL A 474 4.55 20.88 11.58
CA VAL A 474 3.68 19.70 11.57
C VAL A 474 2.71 19.76 12.74
N ARG A 475 1.44 19.53 12.48
CA ARG A 475 0.37 19.45 13.49
C ARG A 475 -0.45 18.19 13.30
N THR A 476 -0.94 17.64 14.40
CA THR A 476 -1.91 16.56 14.39
C THR A 476 -3.31 17.11 14.10
N VAL A 477 -4.06 16.45 13.22
CA VAL A 477 -5.46 16.75 12.96
C VAL A 477 -6.33 16.03 13.99
N GLU A 478 -7.02 16.77 14.83
CA GLU A 478 -8.00 16.23 15.79
C GLU A 478 -9.26 15.78 15.03
N ILE A 479 -9.55 14.47 15.04
CA ILE A 479 -10.73 13.92 14.36
C ILE A 479 -11.87 13.82 15.36
N MET A 480 -12.95 14.55 15.07
CA MET A 480 -14.17 14.59 15.86
C MET A 480 -15.23 13.68 15.24
N ALA A 481 -15.96 12.96 16.11
CA ALA A 481 -17.06 12.07 15.72
C ALA A 481 -18.28 12.84 15.18
#